data_00c84cfebda81228f06c75f90ec4451a
#
_entry.id   00c84cfebda81228f06c75f90ec4451a
#
_cell.length_a   1.000
_cell.length_b   1.000
_cell.length_c   1.000
_cell.angle_alpha   90.00
_cell.angle_beta   90.00
_cell.angle_gamma   90.00
#
_symmetry.space_group_name_H-M   'P 1'
#
loop_
_entity.id
_entity.type
_entity.pdbx_description
1 polymer ?
#
loop_
_entity_poly.entity_id
_entity_poly.type
_entity_poly.pdbx_seq_one_letter_code
_entity_poly.pdbx_strand_id
1 'polypeptide(L)'
;MKEQKKNHLGSKTVTIATGGSHIGSGRIFKNNRKIVSRESIMEKHMGKNHSFIHNKSSNISDNDKLLLDFIEKYKKYRYDWIHQPQLCITEKKINQSMRDEGIRPLCIDIETVAMCDLACPFCFREYYATPDKLIDSNFCFELLDQISELGIPSVKFNWRGEPLLHPKLPDFIAYAKKKGIIETIINTNATNLTEKKAKELISSGLDYMIYSFDGGTKETYEKMRPGRFKENKFEHVYENIRQFKSIRDSTNSPFPYTKIQMILTKETSHEKEQFFDLFSNYVDDVSLSQYSERGGELMDIDDATKESYEQGLIKHGLPEGTPYMRDSQGRLYLSTQRKPCAQPFQRLLITYEGRVAMCCYDWGAAHPVGYVKSEAYQNETDYDKIVERAKNGDKGFELLSNVKKSKIFNQPPEKVQKLKDVWFGEEIDRVRNKHISGKVDDVEICKGCTFKDTYKWIPVDHKDESKSLNLPEGLV
;
A
#
# COMPACT_ATOMS: atom_id res chain seq x y z
N MET A 1 23.96 45.81 25.43
CA MET A 1 24.06 44.95 24.22
C MET A 1 23.45 43.62 24.58
N LYS A 2 22.20 43.38 24.18
CA LYS A 2 21.50 42.10 24.30
C LYS A 2 21.35 41.56 22.90
N GLU A 3 22.05 40.47 22.58
CA GLU A 3 21.90 39.75 21.35
C GLU A 3 20.54 39.02 21.32
N GLN A 4 19.71 39.42 20.37
CA GLN A 4 18.50 38.72 20.06
C GLN A 4 18.86 37.46 19.26
N LYS A 5 18.69 36.29 19.84
CA LYS A 5 18.67 35.02 19.12
C LYS A 5 17.42 34.98 18.24
N LYS A 6 17.60 35.14 16.93
CA LYS A 6 16.57 34.85 15.94
C LYS A 6 16.37 33.33 15.86
N ASN A 7 15.26 32.88 16.40
CA ASN A 7 14.77 31.55 16.14
C ASN A 7 14.28 31.48 14.68
N HIS A 8 15.06 30.85 13.82
CA HIS A 8 14.59 30.42 12.50
C HIS A 8 13.71 29.19 12.69
N LEU A 9 12.41 29.39 12.71
CA LEU A 9 11.43 28.31 12.48
C LEU A 9 11.60 27.86 11.03
N GLY A 10 12.30 26.75 10.85
CA GLY A 10 12.37 26.08 9.55
C GLY A 10 10.98 25.60 9.13
N SER A 11 10.59 25.89 7.92
CA SER A 11 9.31 25.45 7.34
C SER A 11 9.23 23.91 7.35
N LYS A 12 8.30 23.37 8.11
CA LYS A 12 7.96 21.95 8.09
C LYS A 12 7.12 21.70 6.84
N THR A 13 7.62 20.95 5.88
CA THR A 13 6.84 20.51 4.73
C THR A 13 6.42 19.06 4.95
N VAL A 14 5.14 18.77 4.82
CA VAL A 14 4.56 17.44 5.00
C VAL A 14 4.12 16.94 3.63
N THR A 15 4.58 15.77 3.23
CA THR A 15 4.11 15.14 1.99
C THR A 15 2.93 14.23 2.29
N ILE A 16 1.84 14.42 1.57
CA ILE A 16 0.69 13.55 1.65
C ILE A 16 0.85 12.44 0.62
N ALA A 17 0.97 11.20 1.10
CA ALA A 17 0.90 10.03 0.26
C ALA A 17 -0.58 9.71 0.02
N THR A 18 -1.03 9.76 -1.20
CA THR A 18 -2.38 9.35 -1.57
C THR A 18 -2.38 7.83 -1.81
N GLY A 19 -3.33 7.17 -1.18
CA GLY A 19 -3.41 5.72 -1.13
C GLY A 19 -3.36 5.06 -2.49
N GLY A 20 -2.68 3.94 -2.56
CA GLY A 20 -2.72 3.07 -3.72
C GLY A 20 -1.45 2.29 -3.99
N SER A 21 -0.30 2.83 -3.98
CA SER A 21 0.93 2.04 -4.07
C SER A 21 1.84 2.35 -2.90
N HIS A 22 1.95 1.42 -1.98
CA HIS A 22 2.88 1.53 -0.85
C HIS A 22 4.36 1.46 -1.25
N ILE A 23 4.62 1.47 -2.54
CA ILE A 23 5.95 1.47 -3.17
C ILE A 23 6.24 2.81 -3.82
N GLY A 24 5.41 3.82 -3.57
CA GLY A 24 5.68 5.20 -3.98
C GLY A 24 6.65 5.88 -3.02
N SER A 25 7.59 6.64 -3.56
CA SER A 25 8.50 7.50 -2.83
C SER A 25 7.72 8.54 -2.01
N GLY A 26 7.40 8.25 -0.77
CA GLY A 26 6.97 9.27 0.18
C GLY A 26 8.17 10.14 0.54
N ARG A 27 8.11 11.43 0.30
CA ARG A 27 9.12 12.37 0.80
C ARG A 27 8.71 12.87 2.18
N ILE A 28 9.66 12.86 3.12
CA ILE A 28 9.48 13.33 4.47
C ILE A 28 10.28 14.57 4.69
N PHE A 29 9.74 15.41 5.52
CA PHE A 29 10.38 16.61 5.96
C PHE A 29 10.64 16.54 7.46
N LYS A 30 11.89 16.54 7.85
CA LYS A 30 12.35 16.77 9.22
C LYS A 30 12.93 18.17 9.31
N ASN A 31 12.69 18.86 10.42
CA ASN A 31 13.37 20.10 10.74
C ASN A 31 14.87 19.94 10.53
N ASN A 32 15.45 20.64 9.56
CA ASN A 32 16.89 20.70 9.24
C ASN A 32 17.65 19.37 9.14
N ARG A 33 16.99 18.22 9.09
CA ARG A 33 17.63 16.93 8.79
C ARG A 33 17.41 16.59 7.33
N LYS A 34 18.48 16.15 6.68
CA LYS A 34 18.48 15.72 5.28
C LYS A 34 17.41 14.67 5.06
N ILE A 35 16.54 14.87 4.08
CA ILE A 35 15.57 13.86 3.65
C ILE A 35 16.36 12.64 3.22
N VAL A 36 16.03 11.50 3.79
CA VAL A 36 16.65 10.23 3.44
C VAL A 36 15.56 9.36 2.84
N SER A 37 15.58 9.19 1.54
CA SER A 37 14.67 8.25 0.88
C SER A 37 15.10 6.81 1.18
N ARG A 38 14.18 5.86 1.01
CA ARG A 38 14.48 4.44 1.09
C ARG A 38 15.63 4.07 0.15
N GLU A 39 15.60 4.57 -1.08
CA GLU A 39 16.67 4.43 -2.06
C GLU A 39 17.99 4.99 -1.52
N SER A 40 17.97 6.17 -0.91
CA SER A 40 19.15 6.81 -0.32
C SER A 40 19.69 6.07 0.91
N ILE A 41 18.85 5.41 1.72
CA ILE A 41 19.32 4.55 2.81
C ILE A 41 19.95 3.28 2.23
N MET A 42 19.30 2.64 1.27
CA MET A 42 19.89 1.50 0.57
C MET A 42 21.21 1.90 -0.08
N GLU A 43 21.26 3.01 -0.81
CA GLU A 43 22.49 3.55 -1.39
C GLU A 43 23.54 3.90 -0.35
N LYS A 44 23.18 4.44 0.80
CA LYS A 44 24.13 4.81 1.86
C LYS A 44 24.72 3.60 2.60
N HIS A 45 23.92 2.55 2.83
CA HIS A 45 24.43 1.31 3.42
C HIS A 45 25.23 0.50 2.42
N MET A 46 24.82 0.52 1.18
CA MET A 46 25.57 0.01 0.06
C MET A 46 26.78 0.90 -0.23
N GLY A 47 26.66 2.21 -0.05
CA GLY A 47 27.68 3.22 -0.34
C GLY A 47 28.83 3.28 0.65
N LYS A 48 28.73 2.68 1.83
CA LYS A 48 29.92 2.44 2.65
C LYS A 48 30.89 1.48 1.95
N ASN A 49 30.38 0.62 1.08
CA ASN A 49 31.17 -0.24 0.20
C ASN A 49 31.36 0.39 -1.21
N HIS A 50 30.52 1.34 -1.62
CA HIS A 50 30.52 1.95 -2.95
C HIS A 50 31.72 2.91 -3.18
N SER A 51 32.19 3.60 -2.15
CA SER A 51 33.42 4.40 -2.23
C SER A 51 34.66 3.53 -2.44
N PHE A 52 34.59 2.26 -2.08
CA PHE A 52 35.62 1.25 -2.32
C PHE A 52 35.67 0.80 -3.79
N ILE A 53 34.52 0.78 -4.44
CA ILE A 53 34.35 0.25 -5.81
C ILE A 53 34.80 1.25 -6.87
N HIS A 54 34.58 2.53 -6.64
CA HIS A 54 35.01 3.58 -7.59
C HIS A 54 36.52 3.83 -7.61
N ASN A 55 37.25 3.40 -6.61
CA ASN A 55 38.69 3.71 -6.47
C ASN A 55 39.67 2.55 -6.74
N LYS A 56 39.20 1.32 -7.06
CA LYS A 56 40.09 0.20 -7.35
C LYS A 56 39.59 -0.71 -8.46
N SER A 57 40.25 -0.66 -9.57
CA SER A 57 39.93 -1.39 -10.80
C SER A 57 40.39 -2.85 -10.84
N SER A 58 40.83 -3.49 -9.75
CA SER A 58 41.50 -4.79 -9.92
C SER A 58 41.14 -5.93 -8.97
N ASN A 59 40.45 -5.74 -7.83
CA ASN A 59 40.10 -6.84 -6.94
C ASN A 59 38.74 -6.59 -6.23
N ILE A 60 37.64 -6.80 -6.94
CA ILE A 60 36.32 -6.83 -6.36
C ILE A 60 36.08 -8.20 -5.74
N SER A 61 35.79 -8.26 -4.44
CA SER A 61 35.46 -9.53 -3.77
C SER A 61 34.14 -10.10 -4.28
N ASP A 62 33.91 -11.40 -4.10
CA ASP A 62 32.63 -12.01 -4.51
C ASP A 62 31.43 -11.43 -3.75
N ASN A 63 31.62 -11.03 -2.48
CA ASN A 63 30.61 -10.33 -1.71
C ASN A 63 30.27 -8.95 -2.31
N ASP A 64 31.25 -8.22 -2.80
CA ASP A 64 31.05 -6.92 -3.44
C ASP A 64 30.32 -7.08 -4.80
N LYS A 65 30.59 -8.16 -5.54
CA LYS A 65 29.86 -8.49 -6.78
C LYS A 65 28.39 -8.78 -6.51
N LEU A 66 28.09 -9.57 -5.47
CA LEU A 66 26.72 -9.88 -5.06
C LEU A 66 25.96 -8.62 -4.64
N LEU A 67 26.63 -7.72 -3.94
CA LEU A 67 26.07 -6.45 -3.51
C LEU A 67 25.76 -5.54 -4.72
N LEU A 68 26.67 -5.45 -5.68
CA LEU A 68 26.47 -4.69 -6.91
C LEU A 68 25.29 -5.23 -7.73
N ASP A 69 25.23 -6.54 -7.92
CA ASP A 69 24.12 -7.20 -8.62
C ASP A 69 22.77 -6.93 -7.94
N PHE A 70 22.74 -6.95 -6.61
CA PHE A 70 21.54 -6.58 -5.86
C PHE A 70 21.15 -5.11 -6.09
N ILE A 71 22.10 -4.17 -6.06
CA ILE A 71 21.86 -2.75 -6.30
C ILE A 71 21.27 -2.53 -7.69
N GLU A 72 21.86 -3.13 -8.70
CA GLU A 72 21.42 -3.00 -10.08
C GLU A 72 20.02 -3.57 -10.26
N LYS A 73 19.73 -4.74 -9.72
CA LYS A 73 18.40 -5.36 -9.74
C LYS A 73 17.36 -4.49 -9.04
N TYR A 74 17.71 -3.91 -7.89
CA TYR A 74 16.82 -3.02 -7.17
C TYR A 74 16.53 -1.72 -7.95
N LYS A 75 17.57 -1.07 -8.48
CA LYS A 75 17.41 0.14 -9.33
C LYS A 75 16.57 -0.15 -10.57
N LYS A 76 16.82 -1.30 -11.23
CA LYS A 76 16.01 -1.75 -12.36
C LYS A 76 14.55 -1.96 -11.95
N TYR A 77 14.30 -2.66 -10.87
CA TYR A 77 12.94 -2.87 -10.35
C TYR A 77 12.21 -1.55 -10.10
N ARG A 78 12.88 -0.56 -9.45
CA ARG A 78 12.30 0.76 -9.18
C ARG A 78 12.05 1.57 -10.45
N TYR A 79 12.93 1.46 -11.42
CA TYR A 79 12.74 2.03 -12.75
C TYR A 79 11.54 1.37 -13.46
N ASP A 80 11.49 0.04 -13.51
CA ASP A 80 10.43 -0.71 -14.15
C ASP A 80 9.06 -0.41 -13.52
N TRP A 81 9.01 -0.15 -12.20
CA TRP A 81 7.78 0.20 -11.50
C TRP A 81 7.06 1.41 -12.10
N ILE A 82 7.82 2.39 -12.56
CA ILE A 82 7.29 3.61 -13.18
C ILE A 82 7.10 3.41 -14.68
N HIS A 83 8.09 2.86 -15.35
CA HIS A 83 8.16 2.88 -16.81
C HIS A 83 7.45 1.72 -17.50
N GLN A 84 7.40 0.54 -16.88
CA GLN A 84 6.73 -0.63 -17.49
C GLN A 84 5.24 -0.39 -17.78
N PRO A 85 4.42 0.17 -16.86
CA PRO A 85 3.03 0.47 -17.18
C PRO A 85 2.88 1.53 -18.28
N GLN A 86 3.73 2.55 -18.26
CA GLN A 86 3.73 3.59 -19.29
C GLN A 86 4.04 2.99 -20.67
N LEU A 87 5.06 2.15 -20.74
CA LEU A 87 5.42 1.42 -21.96
C LEU A 87 4.25 0.58 -22.47
N CYS A 88 3.65 -0.24 -21.61
CA CYS A 88 2.52 -1.10 -21.98
C CYS A 88 1.32 -0.29 -22.49
N ILE A 89 1.00 0.83 -21.84
CA ILE A 89 -0.13 1.68 -22.22
C ILE A 89 0.17 2.40 -23.54
N THR A 90 1.35 2.99 -23.69
CA THR A 90 1.72 3.80 -24.87
C THR A 90 1.88 2.92 -26.10
N GLU A 91 2.55 1.78 -25.99
CA GLU A 91 2.83 0.86 -27.08
C GLU A 91 1.77 -0.23 -27.24
N LYS A 92 0.69 -0.16 -26.43
CA LYS A 92 -0.46 -1.08 -26.47
C LYS A 92 -0.06 -2.55 -26.29
N LYS A 93 0.89 -2.80 -25.36
CA LYS A 93 1.41 -4.15 -25.12
C LYS A 93 0.49 -4.93 -24.19
N ILE A 94 0.08 -6.10 -24.65
CA ILE A 94 -0.73 -7.07 -23.90
C ILE A 94 -0.29 -8.50 -24.28
N ASN A 95 -0.66 -9.46 -23.44
CA ASN A 95 -0.50 -10.90 -23.67
C ASN A 95 0.83 -11.29 -24.33
N GLN A 96 0.83 -11.66 -25.61
CA GLN A 96 2.02 -12.20 -26.29
C GLN A 96 3.16 -11.19 -26.35
N SER A 97 2.87 -9.92 -26.66
CA SER A 97 3.91 -8.88 -26.68
C SER A 97 4.55 -8.66 -25.29
N MET A 98 3.76 -8.78 -24.22
CA MET A 98 4.31 -8.74 -22.86
C MET A 98 5.16 -9.98 -22.54
N ARG A 99 4.77 -11.17 -23.05
CA ARG A 99 5.57 -12.41 -22.91
C ARG A 99 6.92 -12.29 -23.60
N ASP A 100 6.90 -11.85 -24.85
CA ASP A 100 8.09 -11.76 -25.72
C ASP A 100 9.13 -10.78 -25.15
N GLU A 101 8.68 -9.73 -24.48
CA GLU A 101 9.53 -8.73 -23.85
C GLU A 101 9.86 -9.02 -22.38
N GLY A 102 9.39 -10.16 -21.84
CA GLY A 102 9.64 -10.54 -20.46
C GLY A 102 8.98 -9.61 -19.42
N ILE A 103 7.89 -8.93 -19.81
CA ILE A 103 7.11 -8.06 -18.92
C ILE A 103 6.34 -8.94 -17.93
N ARG A 104 6.62 -8.78 -16.65
CA ARG A 104 6.09 -9.58 -15.54
C ARG A 104 5.50 -8.70 -14.46
N PRO A 105 4.74 -9.24 -13.49
CA PRO A 105 4.38 -8.49 -12.32
C PRO A 105 5.64 -7.99 -11.59
N LEU A 106 5.57 -6.79 -11.07
CA LEU A 106 6.68 -6.18 -10.30
C LEU A 106 6.49 -6.37 -8.80
N CYS A 107 5.27 -6.70 -8.38
CA CYS A 107 4.95 -7.02 -6.99
C CYS A 107 3.77 -7.98 -6.93
N ILE A 108 3.82 -8.90 -5.98
CA ILE A 108 2.66 -9.69 -5.58
C ILE A 108 2.31 -9.33 -4.14
N ASP A 109 1.06 -8.93 -3.91
CA ASP A 109 0.52 -8.79 -2.57
C ASP A 109 -0.14 -10.12 -2.18
N ILE A 110 0.34 -10.76 -1.12
CA ILE A 110 -0.22 -12.01 -0.59
C ILE A 110 -0.98 -11.68 0.70
N GLU A 111 -2.28 -11.97 0.72
CA GLU A 111 -3.05 -11.86 1.95
C GLU A 111 -2.73 -13.04 2.86
N THR A 112 -1.70 -12.88 3.69
CA THR A 112 -1.30 -13.92 4.64
C THR A 112 -2.32 -14.11 5.75
N VAL A 113 -3.09 -13.07 6.06
CA VAL A 113 -4.13 -13.06 7.09
C VAL A 113 -5.30 -12.21 6.62
N ALA A 114 -6.50 -12.79 6.57
CA ALA A 114 -7.74 -12.05 6.34
C ALA A 114 -8.36 -11.51 7.65
N MET A 115 -7.98 -12.08 8.81
CA MET A 115 -8.38 -11.64 10.13
C MET A 115 -7.64 -10.35 10.54
N CYS A 116 -8.31 -9.49 11.33
CA CYS A 116 -7.68 -8.37 12.02
C CYS A 116 -8.18 -8.32 13.47
N ASP A 117 -7.32 -7.95 14.38
CA ASP A 117 -7.62 -7.75 15.80
C ASP A 117 -8.16 -6.35 16.13
N LEU A 118 -8.21 -5.46 15.13
CA LEU A 118 -8.83 -4.13 15.21
C LEU A 118 -10.11 -4.04 14.38
N ALA A 119 -10.97 -3.07 14.76
CA ALA A 119 -12.22 -2.73 14.08
C ALA A 119 -12.26 -1.22 13.77
N CYS A 120 -11.30 -0.75 12.99
CA CYS A 120 -11.18 0.66 12.61
C CYS A 120 -12.41 1.12 11.81
N PRO A 121 -13.11 2.21 12.18
CA PRO A 121 -14.37 2.64 11.57
C PRO A 121 -14.24 3.06 10.09
N PHE A 122 -13.05 3.44 9.66
CA PHE A 122 -12.73 3.78 8.25
C PHE A 122 -12.24 2.57 7.44
N CYS A 123 -12.20 1.37 8.02
CA CYS A 123 -11.73 0.17 7.33
C CYS A 123 -12.87 -0.50 6.55
N PHE A 124 -12.58 -0.92 5.33
CA PHE A 124 -13.58 -1.60 4.48
C PHE A 124 -14.04 -2.97 5.02
N ARG A 125 -13.42 -3.49 6.06
CA ARG A 125 -13.94 -4.64 6.81
C ARG A 125 -15.30 -4.38 7.47
N GLU A 126 -15.64 -3.13 7.72
CA GLU A 126 -16.95 -2.73 8.20
C GLU A 126 -18.03 -2.93 7.15
N TYR A 127 -17.68 -2.89 5.86
CA TYR A 127 -18.60 -3.00 4.75
C TYR A 127 -18.54 -4.35 4.03
N TYR A 128 -17.35 -4.95 3.94
CA TYR A 128 -17.14 -6.21 3.22
C TYR A 128 -16.64 -7.30 4.13
N ALA A 129 -17.38 -8.40 4.18
CA ALA A 129 -17.02 -9.58 4.95
C ALA A 129 -15.61 -10.07 4.56
N THR A 130 -14.78 -10.24 5.58
CA THR A 130 -13.45 -10.87 5.46
C THR A 130 -13.35 -11.92 6.54
N PRO A 131 -13.25 -13.21 6.17
CA PRO A 131 -13.22 -14.30 7.14
C PRO A 131 -12.01 -14.22 8.07
N ASP A 132 -12.16 -14.75 9.28
CA ASP A 132 -11.07 -14.86 10.26
C ASP A 132 -10.19 -16.07 9.92
N LYS A 133 -9.46 -15.96 8.82
CA LYS A 133 -8.63 -17.02 8.24
C LYS A 133 -7.20 -16.58 8.04
N LEU A 134 -6.32 -17.55 8.07
CA LEU A 134 -4.91 -17.45 7.70
C LEU A 134 -4.70 -18.18 6.38
N ILE A 135 -3.72 -17.76 5.62
CA ILE A 135 -3.27 -18.52 4.44
C ILE A 135 -2.69 -19.87 4.89
N ASP A 136 -2.96 -20.91 4.12
CA ASP A 136 -2.25 -22.18 4.30
C ASP A 136 -0.76 -22.01 4.04
N SER A 137 0.08 -22.53 4.94
CA SER A 137 1.52 -22.29 4.88
C SER A 137 2.18 -22.91 3.66
N ASN A 138 1.74 -24.12 3.25
CA ASN A 138 2.31 -24.79 2.08
C ASN A 138 1.93 -24.02 0.82
N PHE A 139 0.67 -23.59 0.73
CA PHE A 139 0.22 -22.75 -0.36
C PHE A 139 1.01 -21.43 -0.45
N CYS A 140 1.33 -20.80 0.68
CA CYS A 140 2.16 -19.58 0.66
C CYS A 140 3.56 -19.87 0.12
N PHE A 141 4.20 -20.99 0.51
CA PHE A 141 5.51 -21.37 -0.03
C PHE A 141 5.44 -21.70 -1.52
N GLU A 142 4.41 -22.40 -1.98
CA GLU A 142 4.18 -22.66 -3.42
C GLU A 142 4.01 -21.37 -4.24
N LEU A 143 3.32 -20.37 -3.69
CA LEU A 143 3.22 -19.06 -4.31
C LEU A 143 4.59 -18.37 -4.41
N LEU A 144 5.40 -18.44 -3.36
CA LEU A 144 6.75 -17.87 -3.35
C LEU A 144 7.67 -18.55 -4.36
N ASP A 145 7.51 -19.86 -4.58
CA ASP A 145 8.22 -20.58 -5.65
C ASP A 145 7.82 -20.05 -7.03
N GLN A 146 6.52 -19.93 -7.32
CA GLN A 146 6.03 -19.39 -8.59
C GLN A 146 6.48 -17.94 -8.81
N ILE A 147 6.51 -17.12 -7.74
CA ILE A 147 6.98 -15.73 -7.78
C ILE A 147 8.46 -15.67 -8.14
N SER A 148 9.27 -16.53 -7.52
CA SER A 148 10.71 -16.65 -7.82
C SER A 148 10.96 -17.13 -9.25
N GLU A 149 10.26 -18.17 -9.70
CA GLU A 149 10.35 -18.69 -11.08
C GLU A 149 10.05 -17.63 -12.14
N LEU A 150 9.08 -16.75 -11.87
CA LEU A 150 8.75 -15.61 -12.72
C LEU A 150 9.73 -14.45 -12.62
N GLY A 151 10.67 -14.51 -11.67
CA GLY A 151 11.63 -13.43 -11.41
C GLY A 151 10.96 -12.15 -10.88
N ILE A 152 9.84 -12.26 -10.18
CA ILE A 152 9.11 -11.11 -9.63
C ILE A 152 9.93 -10.51 -8.48
N PRO A 153 10.25 -9.20 -8.53
CA PRO A 153 11.22 -8.62 -7.62
C PRO A 153 10.71 -8.35 -6.20
N SER A 154 9.39 -8.20 -6.01
CA SER A 154 8.84 -7.76 -4.73
C SER A 154 7.63 -8.56 -4.29
N VAL A 155 7.53 -8.81 -2.98
CA VAL A 155 6.36 -9.42 -2.32
C VAL A 155 5.94 -8.57 -1.14
N LYS A 156 4.64 -8.31 -1.06
CA LYS A 156 4.02 -7.69 0.10
C LYS A 156 3.14 -8.73 0.81
N PHE A 157 3.45 -9.03 2.08
CA PHE A 157 2.79 -10.09 2.84
C PHE A 157 1.53 -9.63 3.56
N ASN A 158 0.79 -8.72 2.98
CA ASN A 158 -0.55 -8.35 3.42
C ASN A 158 -1.34 -7.62 2.33
N TRP A 159 -2.64 -7.77 2.41
CA TRP A 159 -3.61 -6.94 1.69
C TRP A 159 -4.69 -6.44 2.65
N ARG A 160 -5.59 -7.33 3.10
CA ARG A 160 -6.55 -7.12 4.19
C ARG A 160 -5.95 -7.70 5.49
N GLY A 161 -6.61 -7.49 6.62
CA GLY A 161 -6.20 -8.08 7.89
C GLY A 161 -4.87 -7.60 8.49
N GLU A 162 -4.39 -8.32 9.49
CA GLU A 162 -3.15 -7.98 10.21
C GLU A 162 -2.11 -9.10 10.06
N PRO A 163 -1.02 -8.86 9.34
CA PRO A 163 -0.05 -9.92 9.01
C PRO A 163 0.68 -10.50 10.23
N LEU A 164 0.87 -9.72 11.31
CA LEU A 164 1.55 -10.22 12.52
C LEU A 164 0.76 -11.28 13.28
N LEU A 165 -0.50 -11.51 12.92
CA LEU A 165 -1.29 -12.62 13.44
C LEU A 165 -0.90 -13.98 12.82
N HIS A 166 -0.17 -13.98 11.69
CA HIS A 166 0.31 -15.24 11.13
C HIS A 166 1.57 -15.72 11.85
N PRO A 167 1.56 -16.92 12.46
CA PRO A 167 2.69 -17.40 13.26
C PRO A 167 3.95 -17.63 12.40
N LYS A 168 3.80 -18.00 11.13
CA LYS A 168 4.90 -18.29 10.18
C LYS A 168 5.27 -17.12 9.27
N LEU A 169 4.83 -15.90 9.55
CA LEU A 169 5.18 -14.74 8.72
C LEU A 169 6.71 -14.55 8.58
N PRO A 170 7.54 -14.66 9.65
CA PRO A 170 8.98 -14.58 9.52
C PRO A 170 9.57 -15.68 8.61
N ASP A 171 9.00 -16.90 8.64
CA ASP A 171 9.45 -18.01 7.79
C ASP A 171 9.17 -17.72 6.31
N PHE A 172 8.01 -17.14 5.98
CA PHE A 172 7.67 -16.73 4.61
C PHE A 172 8.63 -15.67 4.09
N ILE A 173 8.96 -14.68 4.93
CA ILE A 173 9.91 -13.61 4.58
C ILE A 173 11.29 -14.20 4.33
N ALA A 174 11.80 -15.03 5.24
CA ALA A 174 13.09 -15.68 5.12
C ALA A 174 13.16 -16.57 3.86
N TYR A 175 12.08 -17.29 3.56
CA TYR A 175 11.99 -18.11 2.35
C TYR A 175 12.00 -17.27 1.08
N ALA A 176 11.25 -16.16 1.05
CA ALA A 176 11.26 -15.22 -0.07
C ALA A 176 12.66 -14.65 -0.34
N LYS A 177 13.38 -14.27 0.73
CA LYS A 177 14.78 -13.80 0.61
C LYS A 177 15.70 -14.89 0.08
N LYS A 178 15.56 -16.12 0.58
CA LYS A 178 16.32 -17.30 0.09
C LYS A 178 16.06 -17.57 -1.39
N LYS A 179 14.86 -17.33 -1.87
CA LYS A 179 14.46 -17.48 -3.28
C LYS A 179 14.88 -16.30 -4.17
N GLY A 180 15.60 -15.31 -3.64
CA GLY A 180 16.14 -14.19 -4.40
C GLY A 180 15.14 -13.04 -4.63
N ILE A 181 14.03 -13.01 -3.92
CA ILE A 181 13.10 -11.87 -3.95
C ILE A 181 13.80 -10.66 -3.35
N ILE A 182 13.87 -9.58 -4.13
CA ILE A 182 14.66 -8.38 -3.80
C ILE A 182 14.05 -7.65 -2.62
N GLU A 183 12.71 -7.51 -2.59
CA GLU A 183 12.02 -6.71 -1.62
C GLU A 183 10.84 -7.44 -0.98
N THR A 184 10.83 -7.44 0.36
CA THR A 184 9.75 -7.95 1.18
C THR A 184 9.11 -6.83 1.99
N ILE A 185 7.78 -6.75 2.01
CA ILE A 185 7.04 -5.63 2.59
C ILE A 185 5.94 -6.16 3.51
N ILE A 186 5.72 -5.49 4.64
CA ILE A 186 4.51 -5.64 5.45
C ILE A 186 3.92 -4.28 5.83
N ASN A 187 2.57 -4.23 5.94
CA ASN A 187 1.90 -3.17 6.69
C ASN A 187 1.30 -3.80 7.94
N THR A 188 1.45 -3.15 9.08
CA THR A 188 0.98 -3.67 10.36
C THR A 188 0.37 -2.58 11.23
N ASN A 189 -0.61 -2.95 12.05
CA ASN A 189 -1.13 -2.10 13.12
C ASN A 189 -0.23 -2.10 14.37
N ALA A 190 0.81 -2.93 14.40
CA ALA A 190 1.82 -3.09 15.44
C ALA A 190 1.29 -3.52 16.82
N THR A 191 0.02 -3.92 16.98
CA THR A 191 -0.55 -4.40 18.26
C THR A 191 0.15 -5.66 18.76
N ASN A 192 0.58 -6.52 17.84
CA ASN A 192 1.25 -7.79 18.11
C ASN A 192 2.76 -7.76 17.84
N LEU A 193 3.36 -6.57 17.77
CA LEU A 193 4.79 -6.40 17.54
C LEU A 193 5.58 -6.53 18.86
N THR A 194 5.58 -7.74 19.41
CA THR A 194 6.35 -8.07 20.62
C THR A 194 7.85 -8.06 20.33
N GLU A 195 8.68 -7.99 21.38
CA GLU A 195 10.15 -8.07 21.26
C GLU A 195 10.59 -9.33 20.49
N LYS A 196 10.01 -10.49 20.79
CA LYS A 196 10.27 -11.74 20.06
C LYS A 196 9.95 -11.59 18.58
N LYS A 197 8.76 -11.08 18.24
CA LYS A 197 8.33 -10.89 16.85
C LYS A 197 9.22 -9.88 16.13
N ALA A 198 9.64 -8.81 16.81
CA ALA A 198 10.57 -7.83 16.26
C ALA A 198 11.91 -8.47 15.87
N LYS A 199 12.51 -9.28 16.75
CA LYS A 199 13.75 -10.02 16.48
C LYS A 199 13.59 -11.00 15.32
N GLU A 200 12.48 -11.75 15.29
CA GLU A 200 12.17 -12.69 14.21
C GLU A 200 12.03 -11.98 12.85
N LEU A 201 11.34 -10.84 12.79
CA LEU A 201 11.18 -10.06 11.56
C LEU A 201 12.50 -9.46 11.06
N ILE A 202 13.34 -8.96 11.96
CA ILE A 202 14.66 -8.43 11.59
C ILE A 202 15.55 -9.56 11.06
N SER A 203 15.61 -10.69 11.75
CA SER A 203 16.43 -11.84 11.35
C SER A 203 15.94 -12.54 10.08
N SER A 204 14.65 -12.43 9.75
CA SER A 204 14.09 -12.99 8.51
C SER A 204 14.50 -12.23 7.24
N GLY A 205 15.11 -11.06 7.38
CA GLY A 205 15.52 -10.22 6.26
C GLY A 205 14.38 -9.37 5.67
N LEU A 206 13.40 -8.99 6.50
CA LEU A 206 12.36 -8.04 6.10
C LEU A 206 12.99 -6.73 5.64
N ASP A 207 12.59 -6.24 4.45
CA ASP A 207 13.17 -5.01 3.88
C ASP A 207 12.37 -3.76 4.25
N TYR A 208 11.04 -3.85 4.34
CA TYR A 208 10.18 -2.68 4.53
C TYR A 208 8.99 -2.97 5.44
N MET A 209 8.83 -2.18 6.49
CA MET A 209 7.70 -2.26 7.40
C MET A 209 6.97 -0.91 7.48
N ILE A 210 5.65 -0.95 7.29
CA ILE A 210 4.78 0.22 7.35
C ILE A 210 3.87 0.07 8.55
N TYR A 211 4.00 0.96 9.51
CA TYR A 211 3.07 1.07 10.61
C TYR A 211 1.84 1.85 10.20
N SER A 212 0.69 1.32 10.50
CA SER A 212 -0.59 2.00 10.33
C SER A 212 -1.04 2.52 11.71
N PHE A 213 -1.06 3.85 11.88
CA PHE A 213 -1.35 4.49 13.16
C PHE A 213 -2.12 5.80 12.90
N ASP A 214 -3.37 5.90 13.38
CA ASP A 214 -4.25 7.01 13.06
C ASP A 214 -4.62 7.82 14.31
N GLY A 215 -3.89 8.89 14.52
CA GLY A 215 -4.04 9.86 15.61
C GLY A 215 -2.70 10.43 16.05
N GLY A 216 -2.69 11.70 16.40
CA GLY A 216 -1.57 12.40 17.05
C GLY A 216 -1.75 12.46 18.56
N THR A 217 -2.93 12.07 19.06
CA THR A 217 -3.28 11.98 20.48
C THR A 217 -3.80 10.60 20.84
N LYS A 218 -3.79 10.27 22.13
CA LYS A 218 -4.32 9.01 22.64
C LYS A 218 -5.79 8.86 22.32
N GLU A 219 -6.57 9.90 22.57
CA GLU A 219 -8.02 9.91 22.39
C GLU A 219 -8.40 9.62 20.96
N THR A 220 -7.74 10.29 20.01
CA THR A 220 -7.99 10.08 18.58
C THR A 220 -7.54 8.70 18.13
N TYR A 221 -6.35 8.25 18.56
CA TYR A 221 -5.87 6.91 18.19
C TYR A 221 -6.81 5.80 18.68
N GLU A 222 -7.22 5.82 19.95
CA GLU A 222 -8.07 4.79 20.52
C GLU A 222 -9.48 4.79 19.91
N LYS A 223 -9.99 5.97 19.51
CA LYS A 223 -11.22 6.11 18.74
C LYS A 223 -11.11 5.54 17.32
N MET A 224 -10.00 5.85 16.63
CA MET A 224 -9.82 5.48 15.22
C MET A 224 -9.36 4.03 15.05
N ARG A 225 -8.79 3.41 16.07
CA ARG A 225 -8.27 2.04 16.05
C ARG A 225 -8.75 1.20 17.23
N PRO A 226 -10.05 1.10 17.44
CA PRO A 226 -10.60 0.28 18.52
C PRO A 226 -10.23 -1.18 18.34
N GLY A 227 -9.96 -1.87 19.45
CA GLY A 227 -9.72 -3.30 19.45
C GLY A 227 -11.02 -4.08 19.20
N ARG A 228 -10.92 -5.17 18.46
CA ARG A 228 -12.06 -6.00 18.09
C ARG A 228 -12.46 -6.99 19.20
N PHE A 229 -11.48 -7.57 19.87
CA PHE A 229 -11.71 -8.60 20.91
C PHE A 229 -11.29 -8.14 22.30
N LYS A 230 -10.40 -7.18 22.36
CA LYS A 230 -9.89 -6.53 23.57
C LYS A 230 -9.58 -5.08 23.28
N GLU A 231 -9.60 -4.26 24.30
CA GLU A 231 -9.21 -2.86 24.19
C GLU A 231 -7.83 -2.70 23.55
N ASN A 232 -7.71 -1.79 22.59
CA ASN A 232 -6.43 -1.41 21.98
C ASN A 232 -5.98 -0.08 22.58
N LYS A 233 -4.82 -0.06 23.22
CA LYS A 233 -4.29 1.11 23.93
C LYS A 233 -3.16 1.77 23.17
N PHE A 234 -3.22 3.08 23.08
CA PHE A 234 -2.21 3.92 22.46
C PHE A 234 -0.80 3.61 23.00
N GLU A 235 -0.63 3.59 24.32
CA GLU A 235 0.67 3.40 24.96
C GLU A 235 1.32 2.07 24.57
N HIS A 236 0.51 1.01 24.44
CA HIS A 236 1.00 -0.31 24.09
C HIS A 236 1.60 -0.32 22.66
N VAL A 237 0.88 0.25 21.69
CA VAL A 237 1.35 0.24 20.29
C VAL A 237 2.49 1.24 20.08
N TYR A 238 2.41 2.40 20.74
CA TYR A 238 3.49 3.39 20.72
C TYR A 238 4.80 2.80 21.25
N GLU A 239 4.75 2.08 22.37
CA GLU A 239 5.93 1.44 22.96
C GLU A 239 6.46 0.30 22.07
N ASN A 240 5.60 -0.52 21.46
CA ASN A 240 6.02 -1.54 20.50
C ASN A 240 6.86 -0.94 19.36
N ILE A 241 6.44 0.22 18.82
CA ILE A 241 7.16 0.91 17.74
C ILE A 241 8.52 1.45 18.24
N ARG A 242 8.56 2.02 19.44
CA ARG A 242 9.80 2.50 20.07
C ARG A 242 10.81 1.37 20.31
N GLN A 243 10.33 0.27 20.88
CA GLN A 243 11.16 -0.91 21.16
C GLN A 243 11.68 -1.52 19.86
N PHE A 244 10.86 -1.59 18.81
CA PHE A 244 11.32 -2.10 17.51
C PHE A 244 12.52 -1.31 16.99
N LYS A 245 12.49 0.01 17.04
CA LYS A 245 13.64 0.83 16.66
C LYS A 245 14.88 0.50 17.47
N SER A 246 14.75 0.39 18.79
CA SER A 246 15.88 0.06 19.67
C SER A 246 16.49 -1.31 19.34
N ILE A 247 15.64 -2.32 19.10
CA ILE A 247 16.06 -3.68 18.74
C ILE A 247 16.78 -3.65 17.39
N ARG A 248 16.19 -3.01 16.36
CA ARG A 248 16.80 -2.89 15.04
C ARG A 248 18.16 -2.20 15.09
N ASP A 249 18.24 -1.08 15.79
CA ASP A 249 19.47 -0.28 15.88
C ASP A 249 20.57 -1.07 16.61
N SER A 250 20.23 -1.93 17.58
CA SER A 250 21.20 -2.79 18.27
C SER A 250 21.83 -3.87 17.37
N THR A 251 21.18 -4.20 16.26
CA THR A 251 21.73 -5.16 15.27
C THR A 251 22.65 -4.51 14.24
N ASN A 252 22.83 -3.20 14.29
CA ASN A 252 23.51 -2.40 13.27
C ASN A 252 22.93 -2.57 11.85
N SER A 253 21.71 -3.08 11.74
CA SER A 253 21.00 -3.23 10.46
C SER A 253 20.18 -1.97 10.14
N PRO A 254 20.20 -1.47 8.90
CA PRO A 254 19.31 -0.41 8.46
C PRO A 254 17.91 -0.96 8.14
N PHE A 255 17.77 -2.28 8.08
CA PHE A 255 16.53 -2.97 7.71
C PHE A 255 15.88 -3.67 8.91
N PRO A 256 14.53 -3.76 8.85
CA PRO A 256 13.67 -3.17 7.83
C PRO A 256 13.65 -1.64 7.89
N TYR A 257 13.59 -0.98 6.73
CA TYR A 257 13.23 0.42 6.67
C TYR A 257 11.80 0.59 7.20
N THR A 258 11.60 1.51 8.11
CA THR A 258 10.32 1.69 8.80
C THR A 258 9.64 2.98 8.37
N LYS A 259 8.38 2.86 8.01
CA LYS A 259 7.50 3.98 7.71
C LYS A 259 6.30 3.94 8.63
N ILE A 260 5.84 5.09 9.11
CA ILE A 260 4.55 5.21 9.76
C ILE A 260 3.62 6.08 8.92
N GLN A 261 2.35 5.70 8.84
CA GLN A 261 1.38 6.48 8.12
C GLN A 261 0.09 6.68 8.92
N MET A 262 -0.46 7.88 8.80
CA MET A 262 -1.77 8.29 9.31
C MET A 262 -2.69 8.61 8.13
N ILE A 263 -3.91 8.09 8.17
CA ILE A 263 -4.96 8.47 7.21
C ILE A 263 -5.60 9.77 7.69
N LEU A 264 -5.72 10.73 6.79
CA LEU A 264 -6.36 12.01 7.07
C LEU A 264 -7.88 11.86 6.93
N THR A 265 -8.55 11.95 8.06
CA THR A 265 -10.00 12.01 8.21
C THR A 265 -10.37 13.29 8.94
N LYS A 266 -11.65 13.51 9.17
CA LYS A 266 -12.15 14.62 10.00
C LYS A 266 -11.52 14.59 11.40
N GLU A 267 -11.33 13.39 11.98
CA GLU A 267 -10.77 13.19 13.31
C GLU A 267 -9.26 13.43 13.38
N THR A 268 -8.52 13.07 12.33
CA THR A 268 -7.06 13.03 12.37
C THR A 268 -6.38 14.23 11.70
N SER A 269 -7.10 14.95 10.82
CA SER A 269 -6.49 15.96 9.96
C SER A 269 -5.91 17.17 10.70
N HIS A 270 -6.40 17.46 11.90
CA HIS A 270 -5.90 18.56 12.74
C HIS A 270 -4.71 18.17 13.63
N GLU A 271 -4.37 16.87 13.73
CA GLU A 271 -3.29 16.33 14.57
C GLU A 271 -1.99 16.01 13.81
N LYS A 272 -1.81 16.56 12.61
CA LYS A 272 -0.65 16.25 11.74
C LYS A 272 0.69 16.54 12.41
N GLU A 273 0.81 17.67 13.10
CA GLU A 273 2.04 18.07 13.77
C GLU A 273 2.33 17.19 14.98
N GLN A 274 1.32 16.90 15.79
CA GLN A 274 1.44 16.01 16.95
C GLN A 274 1.88 14.61 16.49
N PHE A 275 1.28 14.08 15.42
CA PHE A 275 1.66 12.81 14.84
C PHE A 275 3.12 12.79 14.38
N PHE A 276 3.56 13.84 13.71
CA PHE A 276 4.94 13.98 13.28
C PHE A 276 5.91 14.02 14.48
N ASP A 277 5.59 14.81 15.52
CA ASP A 277 6.43 14.95 16.70
C ASP A 277 6.53 13.65 17.51
N LEU A 278 5.45 12.84 17.57
CA LEU A 278 5.44 11.54 18.22
C LEU A 278 6.44 10.57 17.57
N PHE A 279 6.51 10.52 16.24
CA PHE A 279 7.16 9.40 15.54
C PHE A 279 8.46 9.75 14.83
N SER A 280 8.77 11.03 14.59
CA SER A 280 9.94 11.43 13.80
C SER A 280 11.29 10.91 14.30
N ASN A 281 11.38 10.52 15.57
CA ASN A 281 12.58 9.98 16.19
C ASN A 281 12.60 8.43 16.20
N TYR A 282 11.49 7.77 15.88
CA TYR A 282 11.34 6.33 16.05
C TYR A 282 11.15 5.56 14.74
N VAL A 283 10.91 6.27 13.65
CA VAL A 283 10.79 5.67 12.32
C VAL A 283 11.66 6.40 11.31
N ASP A 284 11.93 5.74 10.20
CA ASP A 284 12.73 6.33 9.12
C ASP A 284 11.90 7.30 8.27
N ASP A 285 10.57 7.07 8.18
CA ASP A 285 9.63 7.84 7.37
C ASP A 285 8.30 8.08 8.10
N VAL A 286 7.84 9.34 8.16
CA VAL A 286 6.50 9.71 8.62
C VAL A 286 5.69 10.23 7.44
N SER A 287 4.53 9.64 7.17
CA SER A 287 3.68 10.04 6.04
C SER A 287 2.22 10.21 6.44
N LEU A 288 1.56 11.07 5.70
CA LEU A 288 0.13 11.30 5.77
C LEU A 288 -0.51 10.80 4.48
N SER A 289 -1.61 10.08 4.59
CA SER A 289 -2.37 9.57 3.44
C SER A 289 -3.76 10.16 3.43
N GLN A 290 -4.23 10.60 2.26
CA GLN A 290 -5.64 10.93 2.10
C GLN A 290 -6.48 9.67 2.31
N TYR A 291 -7.64 9.83 2.96
CA TYR A 291 -8.64 8.79 2.94
C TYR A 291 -9.03 8.52 1.47
N SER A 292 -9.06 7.26 1.12
CA SER A 292 -9.40 6.85 -0.24
C SER A 292 -10.48 5.79 -0.19
N GLU A 293 -11.59 6.09 -0.81
CA GLU A 293 -12.65 5.11 -1.01
C GLU A 293 -12.19 4.02 -1.96
N ARG A 294 -12.37 2.81 -1.54
CA ARG A 294 -12.04 1.62 -2.34
C ARG A 294 -13.31 0.97 -2.88
N GLY A 295 -14.10 1.78 -3.61
CA GLY A 295 -15.40 1.35 -4.13
C GLY A 295 -16.50 1.31 -3.06
N GLY A 296 -16.34 2.09 -1.97
CA GLY A 296 -17.29 2.26 -0.88
C GLY A 296 -17.87 3.68 -0.80
N GLU A 297 -18.69 3.93 0.16
CA GLU A 297 -19.32 5.22 0.41
C GLU A 297 -18.34 6.18 1.12
N LEU A 298 -18.43 7.47 0.81
CA LEU A 298 -17.63 8.52 1.43
C LEU A 298 -17.84 8.56 2.95
N MET A 299 -16.75 8.62 3.71
CA MET A 299 -16.83 9.13 5.06
C MET A 299 -17.22 10.61 4.99
N ASP A 300 -18.12 11.04 5.88
CA ASP A 300 -18.69 12.39 5.92
C ASP A 300 -17.71 13.49 5.51
N ILE A 301 -18.02 14.14 4.40
CA ILE A 301 -17.34 15.34 3.94
C ILE A 301 -17.82 16.48 4.86
N ASP A 302 -16.89 17.30 5.34
CA ASP A 302 -17.29 18.53 6.04
C ASP A 302 -18.08 19.46 5.11
N ASP A 303 -19.00 20.22 5.68
CA ASP A 303 -19.92 21.08 4.93
C ASP A 303 -19.20 22.09 4.03
N ALA A 304 -18.05 22.62 4.48
CA ALA A 304 -17.25 23.56 3.69
C ALA A 304 -16.64 22.88 2.44
N THR A 305 -16.23 21.61 2.55
CA THR A 305 -15.77 20.82 1.40
C THR A 305 -16.90 20.58 0.42
N LYS A 306 -18.10 20.26 0.93
CA LYS A 306 -19.29 20.01 0.12
C LYS A 306 -19.68 21.25 -0.66
N GLU A 307 -19.73 22.41 -0.01
CA GLU A 307 -20.03 23.67 -0.67
C GLU A 307 -18.99 24.01 -1.76
N SER A 308 -17.71 23.94 -1.44
CA SER A 308 -16.63 24.19 -2.42
C SER A 308 -16.68 23.20 -3.59
N TYR A 309 -17.04 21.94 -3.35
CA TYR A 309 -17.20 20.92 -4.37
C TYR A 309 -18.37 21.28 -5.32
N GLU A 310 -19.53 21.58 -4.77
CA GLU A 310 -20.73 21.95 -5.54
C GLU A 310 -20.49 23.22 -6.40
N GLN A 311 -19.89 24.26 -5.81
CA GLN A 311 -19.48 25.45 -6.54
C GLN A 311 -18.47 25.16 -7.65
N GLY A 312 -17.52 24.27 -7.38
CA GLY A 312 -16.54 23.83 -8.37
C GLY A 312 -17.17 23.09 -9.54
N LEU A 313 -18.17 22.22 -9.30
CA LEU A 313 -18.90 21.52 -10.36
C LEU A 313 -19.61 22.53 -11.28
N ILE A 314 -20.31 23.50 -10.70
CA ILE A 314 -21.01 24.55 -11.45
C ILE A 314 -20.02 25.38 -12.27
N LYS A 315 -18.92 25.86 -11.63
CA LYS A 315 -17.89 26.69 -12.27
C LYS A 315 -17.27 26.02 -13.49
N HIS A 316 -17.02 24.71 -13.43
CA HIS A 316 -16.34 23.97 -14.48
C HIS A 316 -17.27 23.15 -15.39
N GLY A 317 -18.60 23.24 -15.18
CA GLY A 317 -19.59 22.49 -15.96
C GLY A 317 -19.46 20.98 -15.84
N LEU A 318 -19.08 20.49 -14.66
CA LEU A 318 -18.87 19.08 -14.39
C LEU A 318 -20.12 18.44 -13.78
N PRO A 319 -20.39 17.15 -14.08
CA PRO A 319 -21.55 16.46 -13.54
C PRO A 319 -21.39 16.16 -12.04
N GLU A 320 -22.52 16.02 -11.36
CA GLU A 320 -22.57 15.47 -10.00
C GLU A 320 -21.90 14.09 -9.96
N GLY A 321 -21.19 13.78 -8.86
CA GLY A 321 -20.40 12.56 -8.72
C GLY A 321 -19.02 12.63 -9.37
N THR A 322 -18.61 13.79 -9.93
CA THR A 322 -17.25 14.00 -10.41
C THR A 322 -16.23 13.72 -9.29
N PRO A 323 -15.25 12.85 -9.49
CA PRO A 323 -14.23 12.59 -8.47
C PRO A 323 -13.45 13.84 -8.08
N TYR A 324 -13.19 14.00 -6.80
CA TYR A 324 -12.42 15.10 -6.25
C TYR A 324 -11.28 14.61 -5.34
N MET A 325 -10.32 15.48 -5.09
CA MET A 325 -9.26 15.25 -4.11
C MET A 325 -8.87 16.57 -3.44
N ARG A 326 -8.28 16.47 -2.23
CA ARG A 326 -7.59 17.60 -1.59
C ARG A 326 -6.10 17.35 -1.51
N ASP A 327 -5.31 18.40 -1.70
CA ASP A 327 -3.86 18.32 -1.49
C ASP A 327 -3.47 18.52 -0.02
N SER A 328 -2.16 18.53 0.27
CA SER A 328 -1.59 18.72 1.60
C SER A 328 -1.94 20.06 2.26
N GLN A 329 -2.35 21.03 1.46
CA GLN A 329 -2.74 22.36 1.92
C GLN A 329 -4.26 22.49 2.04
N GLY A 330 -5.00 21.41 1.82
CA GLY A 330 -6.46 21.40 1.86
C GLY A 330 -7.13 21.96 0.60
N ARG A 331 -6.37 22.22 -0.47
CA ARG A 331 -6.91 22.76 -1.71
C ARG A 331 -7.68 21.70 -2.48
N LEU A 332 -8.90 22.03 -2.93
CA LEU A 332 -9.78 21.13 -3.64
C LEU A 332 -9.46 21.09 -5.13
N TYR A 333 -9.48 19.88 -5.69
CA TYR A 333 -9.32 19.59 -7.11
C TYR A 333 -10.44 18.70 -7.61
N LEU A 334 -10.93 18.95 -8.82
CA LEU A 334 -11.90 18.12 -9.52
C LEU A 334 -11.27 17.39 -10.68
N SER A 335 -11.75 16.19 -10.97
CA SER A 335 -11.27 15.42 -12.13
C SER A 335 -11.88 15.95 -13.43
N THR A 336 -11.10 16.01 -14.51
CA THR A 336 -11.58 16.44 -15.82
C THR A 336 -11.48 15.36 -16.89
N GLN A 337 -10.62 14.42 -16.70
CA GLN A 337 -10.35 13.38 -17.69
C GLN A 337 -9.90 12.11 -17.02
N ARG A 338 -10.47 10.97 -17.44
CA ARG A 338 -10.05 9.64 -17.03
C ARG A 338 -8.76 9.24 -17.76
N LYS A 339 -7.80 8.67 -17.04
CA LYS A 339 -6.54 8.13 -17.56
C LYS A 339 -6.47 6.63 -17.34
N PRO A 340 -5.70 5.89 -18.16
CA PRO A 340 -5.36 4.50 -17.86
C PRO A 340 -4.68 4.35 -16.51
N CYS A 341 -4.97 3.26 -15.80
CA CYS A 341 -4.33 2.92 -14.53
C CYS A 341 -3.12 2.02 -14.74
N ALA A 342 -2.05 2.26 -13.99
CA ALA A 342 -0.84 1.44 -14.01
C ALA A 342 -1.02 0.07 -13.32
N GLN A 343 -1.96 -0.05 -12.39
CA GLN A 343 -2.10 -1.25 -11.53
C GLN A 343 -2.19 -2.57 -12.31
N PRO A 344 -2.99 -2.73 -13.38
CA PRO A 344 -3.09 -3.98 -14.15
C PRO A 344 -1.77 -4.39 -14.85
N PHE A 345 -0.80 -3.47 -14.93
CA PHE A 345 0.50 -3.67 -15.57
C PHE A 345 1.66 -3.77 -14.57
N GLN A 346 1.39 -3.68 -13.25
CA GLN A 346 2.42 -3.64 -12.23
C GLN A 346 2.34 -4.81 -11.25
N ARG A 347 1.13 -5.23 -10.84
CA ARG A 347 0.96 -6.11 -9.69
C ARG A 347 -0.27 -7.01 -9.78
N LEU A 348 -0.27 -8.04 -8.93
CA LEU A 348 -1.43 -8.85 -8.60
C LEU A 348 -1.57 -8.96 -7.08
N LEU A 349 -2.78 -9.23 -6.62
CA LEU A 349 -3.08 -9.46 -5.22
C LEU A 349 -3.73 -10.83 -5.08
N ILE A 350 -3.29 -11.63 -4.13
CA ILE A 350 -3.76 -12.99 -3.92
C ILE A 350 -4.39 -13.09 -2.53
N THR A 351 -5.66 -13.49 -2.48
CA THR A 351 -6.35 -13.73 -1.20
C THR A 351 -5.81 -14.98 -0.52
N TYR A 352 -6.03 -15.11 0.78
CA TYR A 352 -5.65 -16.31 1.56
C TYR A 352 -6.18 -17.61 0.96
N GLU A 353 -7.29 -17.55 0.24
CA GLU A 353 -7.98 -18.69 -0.40
C GLU A 353 -7.58 -18.90 -1.87
N GLY A 354 -6.78 -18.00 -2.48
CA GLY A 354 -6.26 -18.14 -3.83
C GLY A 354 -7.02 -17.43 -4.95
N ARG A 355 -7.94 -16.50 -4.65
CA ARG A 355 -8.46 -15.57 -5.66
C ARG A 355 -7.41 -14.53 -6.00
N VAL A 356 -7.29 -14.18 -7.27
CA VAL A 356 -6.33 -13.19 -7.75
C VAL A 356 -7.06 -11.95 -8.21
N ALA A 357 -6.85 -10.84 -7.52
CA ALA A 357 -7.31 -9.51 -7.92
C ALA A 357 -6.20 -8.71 -8.59
N MET A 358 -6.56 -7.82 -9.52
CA MET A 358 -5.60 -6.98 -10.24
C MET A 358 -5.28 -5.66 -9.50
N CYS A 359 -6.04 -5.31 -8.48
CA CYS A 359 -6.00 -4.00 -7.87
C CYS A 359 -6.42 -4.03 -6.40
N CYS A 360 -5.75 -3.26 -5.55
CA CYS A 360 -6.08 -3.16 -4.13
C CYS A 360 -7.39 -2.40 -3.84
N TYR A 361 -7.96 -1.73 -4.82
CA TYR A 361 -9.29 -1.11 -4.71
C TYR A 361 -10.44 -2.12 -4.82
N ASP A 362 -10.19 -3.30 -5.38
CA ASP A 362 -11.12 -4.43 -5.32
C ASP A 362 -11.04 -5.13 -3.95
N TRP A 363 -11.41 -4.41 -2.90
CA TRP A 363 -11.29 -4.88 -1.52
C TRP A 363 -11.98 -6.22 -1.27
N GLY A 364 -13.16 -6.41 -1.87
CA GLY A 364 -13.92 -7.64 -1.76
C GLY A 364 -13.37 -8.80 -2.59
N ALA A 365 -12.31 -8.58 -3.39
CA ALA A 365 -11.88 -9.50 -4.44
C ALA A 365 -13.08 -9.96 -5.30
N ALA A 366 -13.95 -9.01 -5.63
CA ALA A 366 -15.20 -9.25 -6.34
C ALA A 366 -15.01 -9.47 -7.85
N HIS A 367 -13.90 -8.96 -8.40
CA HIS A 367 -13.54 -9.05 -9.82
C HIS A 367 -12.24 -9.82 -10.01
N PRO A 368 -12.17 -11.11 -9.62
CA PRO A 368 -10.96 -11.89 -9.75
C PRO A 368 -10.58 -12.04 -11.23
N VAL A 369 -9.29 -11.86 -11.51
CA VAL A 369 -8.71 -12.09 -12.84
C VAL A 369 -8.12 -13.48 -12.98
N GLY A 370 -8.21 -14.31 -11.93
CA GLY A 370 -7.79 -15.71 -11.93
C GLY A 370 -7.93 -16.36 -10.56
N TYR A 371 -7.63 -17.66 -10.51
CA TYR A 371 -7.74 -18.49 -9.32
C TYR A 371 -6.53 -19.43 -9.27
N VAL A 372 -5.74 -19.33 -8.20
CA VAL A 372 -4.50 -20.10 -8.03
C VAL A 372 -4.60 -21.22 -6.98
N LYS A 373 -5.82 -21.45 -6.46
CA LYS A 373 -6.13 -22.55 -5.54
C LYS A 373 -7.57 -23.01 -5.77
N SER A 374 -7.80 -24.33 -5.63
CA SER A 374 -9.11 -24.94 -5.92
C SER A 374 -10.20 -24.53 -4.91
N GLU A 375 -9.81 -24.26 -3.66
CA GLU A 375 -10.75 -23.87 -2.61
C GLU A 375 -11.22 -22.42 -2.72
N ALA A 376 -10.61 -21.63 -3.61
CA ALA A 376 -10.89 -20.21 -3.73
C ALA A 376 -12.36 -19.85 -4.06
N TYR A 377 -13.12 -20.79 -4.59
CA TYR A 377 -14.54 -20.64 -4.90
C TYR A 377 -15.45 -21.56 -4.08
N GLN A 378 -14.90 -22.36 -3.18
CA GLN A 378 -15.68 -23.25 -2.32
C GLN A 378 -16.02 -22.62 -0.95
N ASN A 379 -15.33 -21.53 -0.59
CA ASN A 379 -15.38 -20.92 0.74
C ASN A 379 -16.44 -19.82 0.89
N GLU A 380 -17.45 -19.75 0.02
CA GLU A 380 -18.50 -18.74 0.14
C GLU A 380 -19.23 -18.78 1.49
N THR A 381 -19.36 -19.96 2.09
CA THR A 381 -20.01 -20.16 3.39
C THR A 381 -19.27 -19.47 4.55
N ASP A 382 -17.95 -19.29 4.45
CA ASP A 382 -17.21 -18.57 5.50
C ASP A 382 -17.54 -17.06 5.50
N TYR A 383 -17.81 -16.49 4.34
CA TYR A 383 -18.27 -15.11 4.23
C TYR A 383 -19.70 -14.93 4.77
N ASP A 384 -20.59 -15.89 4.52
CA ASP A 384 -21.96 -15.87 5.05
C ASP A 384 -21.95 -15.92 6.59
N LYS A 385 -21.10 -16.75 7.20
CA LYS A 385 -20.92 -16.82 8.67
C LYS A 385 -20.50 -15.49 9.28
N ILE A 386 -19.62 -14.71 8.59
CA ILE A 386 -19.21 -13.40 9.09
C ILE A 386 -20.40 -12.43 9.11
N VAL A 387 -21.18 -12.42 8.03
CA VAL A 387 -22.39 -11.57 7.95
C VAL A 387 -23.42 -11.96 9.02
N GLU A 388 -23.61 -13.27 9.25
CA GLU A 388 -24.52 -13.78 10.28
C GLU A 388 -24.04 -13.39 11.69
N ARG A 389 -22.77 -13.59 12.01
CA ARG A 389 -22.20 -13.21 13.31
C ARG A 389 -22.27 -11.72 13.58
N ALA A 390 -22.06 -10.90 12.55
CA ALA A 390 -22.20 -9.45 12.64
C ALA A 390 -23.65 -9.04 12.93
N LYS A 391 -24.62 -9.66 12.24
CA LYS A 391 -26.06 -9.43 12.48
C LYS A 391 -26.51 -9.84 13.87
N ASN A 392 -25.93 -10.90 14.41
CA ASN A 392 -26.24 -11.41 15.76
C ASN A 392 -25.54 -10.58 16.87
N GLY A 393 -24.66 -9.65 16.53
CA GLY A 393 -23.89 -8.88 17.51
C GLY A 393 -22.91 -9.75 18.31
N ASP A 394 -22.38 -10.82 17.70
CA ASP A 394 -21.41 -11.70 18.35
C ASP A 394 -20.18 -10.92 18.79
N LYS A 395 -19.57 -11.31 19.91
CA LYS A 395 -18.38 -10.68 20.46
C LYS A 395 -17.27 -10.56 19.40
N GLY A 396 -16.78 -9.33 19.20
CA GLY A 396 -15.79 -8.96 18.18
C GLY A 396 -16.38 -8.79 16.78
N PHE A 397 -17.71 -8.79 16.62
CA PHE A 397 -18.43 -8.50 15.40
C PHE A 397 -19.41 -7.33 15.56
N GLU A 398 -19.61 -6.82 16.76
CA GLU A 398 -20.52 -5.73 17.08
C GLU A 398 -20.19 -4.45 16.30
N LEU A 399 -18.90 -4.23 16.05
CA LEU A 399 -18.38 -3.09 15.29
C LEU A 399 -18.43 -3.32 13.76
N LEU A 400 -18.90 -4.48 13.31
CA LEU A 400 -19.01 -4.83 11.88
C LEU A 400 -20.48 -4.94 11.44
N SER A 401 -21.40 -4.20 12.08
CA SER A 401 -22.83 -4.31 11.90
C SER A 401 -23.35 -4.08 10.46
N ASN A 402 -22.59 -3.33 9.66
CA ASN A 402 -22.91 -3.01 8.27
C ASN A 402 -22.29 -3.96 7.24
N VAL A 403 -21.61 -5.01 7.69
CA VAL A 403 -20.87 -5.91 6.82
C VAL A 403 -21.79 -6.68 5.87
N LYS A 404 -21.40 -6.76 4.61
CA LYS A 404 -22.09 -7.52 3.55
C LYS A 404 -21.11 -8.43 2.80
N LYS A 405 -21.63 -9.49 2.21
CA LYS A 405 -20.86 -10.35 1.32
C LYS A 405 -20.61 -9.64 -0.01
N SER A 406 -19.37 -9.68 -0.52
CA SER A 406 -19.07 -9.23 -1.87
C SER A 406 -19.68 -10.16 -2.90
N LYS A 407 -20.29 -9.60 -3.93
CA LYS A 407 -20.73 -10.37 -5.10
C LYS A 407 -19.50 -10.67 -5.96
N ILE A 408 -19.27 -11.94 -6.29
CA ILE A 408 -18.23 -12.35 -7.23
C ILE A 408 -18.76 -12.26 -8.65
N PHE A 409 -18.10 -11.49 -9.51
CA PHE A 409 -18.57 -11.20 -10.85
C PHE A 409 -18.06 -12.20 -11.89
N ASN A 410 -16.84 -12.70 -11.72
CA ASN A 410 -16.24 -13.64 -12.66
C ASN A 410 -16.36 -15.08 -12.15
N GLN A 411 -16.73 -15.98 -13.04
CA GLN A 411 -16.80 -17.41 -12.71
C GLN A 411 -15.40 -18.01 -12.63
N PRO A 412 -15.20 -19.00 -11.73
CA PRO A 412 -13.92 -19.71 -11.67
C PRO A 412 -13.69 -20.53 -12.96
N PRO A 413 -12.45 -20.65 -13.41
CA PRO A 413 -12.11 -21.53 -14.52
C PRO A 413 -12.25 -23.01 -14.13
N GLU A 414 -12.37 -23.89 -15.10
CA GLU A 414 -12.45 -25.34 -14.87
C GLU A 414 -11.22 -25.90 -14.15
N LYS A 415 -10.06 -25.28 -14.34
CA LYS A 415 -8.79 -25.70 -13.74
C LYS A 415 -8.12 -24.57 -13.00
N VAL A 416 -7.49 -24.92 -11.89
CA VAL A 416 -6.60 -24.01 -11.13
C VAL A 416 -5.47 -23.53 -12.03
N GLN A 417 -5.23 -22.22 -12.00
CA GLN A 417 -4.21 -21.57 -12.83
C GLN A 417 -2.90 -21.45 -12.06
N LYS A 418 -1.77 -21.45 -12.77
CA LYS A 418 -0.52 -20.92 -12.23
C LYS A 418 -0.51 -19.41 -12.30
N LEU A 419 0.28 -18.76 -11.45
CA LEU A 419 0.39 -17.29 -11.41
C LEU A 419 0.78 -16.69 -12.78
N LYS A 420 1.64 -17.40 -13.54
CA LYS A 420 2.01 -17.04 -14.90
C LYS A 420 0.79 -17.01 -15.83
N ASP A 421 -0.10 -17.99 -15.71
CA ASP A 421 -1.27 -18.11 -16.59
C ASP A 421 -2.32 -17.05 -16.27
N VAL A 422 -2.40 -16.63 -14.99
CA VAL A 422 -3.25 -15.50 -14.60
C VAL A 422 -2.71 -14.18 -15.17
N TRP A 423 -1.39 -13.92 -15.03
CA TRP A 423 -0.78 -12.66 -15.50
C TRP A 423 -0.90 -12.46 -17.02
N PHE A 424 -0.83 -13.54 -17.77
CA PHE A 424 -0.96 -13.53 -19.22
C PHE A 424 -2.31 -14.08 -19.68
N GLY A 425 -3.31 -14.11 -18.80
CA GLY A 425 -4.62 -14.66 -19.08
C GLY A 425 -5.57 -13.66 -19.73
N GLU A 426 -6.65 -14.18 -20.29
CA GLU A 426 -7.65 -13.39 -21.03
C GLU A 426 -8.37 -12.37 -20.14
N GLU A 427 -8.65 -12.74 -18.88
CA GLU A 427 -9.39 -11.87 -17.95
C GLU A 427 -8.64 -10.57 -17.63
N ILE A 428 -7.36 -10.66 -17.28
CA ILE A 428 -6.56 -9.47 -17.02
C ILE A 428 -6.29 -8.68 -18.31
N ASP A 429 -6.14 -9.36 -19.44
CA ASP A 429 -5.93 -8.71 -20.73
C ASP A 429 -7.19 -7.98 -21.21
N ARG A 430 -8.38 -8.49 -20.90
CA ARG A 430 -9.64 -7.77 -21.14
C ARG A 430 -9.63 -6.43 -20.40
N VAL A 431 -9.17 -6.41 -19.15
CA VAL A 431 -9.03 -5.19 -18.37
C VAL A 431 -7.97 -4.26 -18.97
N ARG A 432 -6.77 -4.78 -19.28
CA ARG A 432 -5.68 -3.99 -19.90
C ARG A 432 -6.13 -3.34 -21.20
N ASN A 433 -6.84 -4.07 -22.06
CA ASN A 433 -7.40 -3.55 -23.29
C ASN A 433 -8.36 -2.39 -23.08
N LYS A 434 -9.23 -2.45 -22.05
CA LYS A 434 -10.13 -1.36 -21.70
C LYS A 434 -9.33 -0.11 -21.25
N HIS A 435 -8.27 -0.29 -20.46
CA HIS A 435 -7.40 0.81 -20.08
C HIS A 435 -6.66 1.43 -21.25
N ILE A 436 -6.06 0.60 -22.12
CA ILE A 436 -5.32 1.06 -23.32
C ILE A 436 -6.23 1.80 -24.31
N SER A 437 -7.47 1.34 -24.46
CA SER A 437 -8.45 1.93 -25.37
C SER A 437 -9.20 3.15 -24.82
N GLY A 438 -8.86 3.59 -23.60
CA GLY A 438 -9.52 4.74 -22.93
C GLY A 438 -10.93 4.43 -22.43
N LYS A 439 -11.31 3.16 -22.38
CA LYS A 439 -12.63 2.68 -21.90
C LYS A 439 -12.55 2.17 -20.45
N VAL A 440 -11.86 2.90 -19.58
CA VAL A 440 -11.60 2.50 -18.19
C VAL A 440 -12.89 2.28 -17.40
N ASP A 441 -13.90 3.10 -17.64
CA ASP A 441 -15.20 3.04 -16.94
C ASP A 441 -16.09 1.86 -17.39
N ASP A 442 -15.70 1.14 -18.46
CA ASP A 442 -16.32 -0.14 -18.83
C ASP A 442 -15.86 -1.31 -17.94
N VAL A 443 -14.87 -1.10 -17.07
CA VAL A 443 -14.43 -2.07 -16.07
C VAL A 443 -15.15 -1.73 -14.76
N GLU A 444 -16.01 -2.61 -14.29
CA GLU A 444 -16.92 -2.35 -13.17
C GLU A 444 -16.22 -1.80 -11.93
N ILE A 445 -15.11 -2.45 -11.51
CA ILE A 445 -14.33 -1.98 -10.35
C ILE A 445 -13.64 -0.62 -10.59
N CYS A 446 -13.42 -0.23 -11.83
CA CYS A 446 -12.78 1.03 -12.18
C CYS A 446 -13.77 2.19 -12.34
N LYS A 447 -15.06 1.90 -12.60
CA LYS A 447 -16.08 2.90 -12.89
C LYS A 447 -16.23 3.96 -11.79
N GLY A 448 -16.23 3.55 -10.53
CA GLY A 448 -16.31 4.46 -9.37
C GLY A 448 -14.98 4.67 -8.65
N CYS A 449 -13.85 4.28 -9.25
CA CYS A 449 -12.56 4.34 -8.58
C CYS A 449 -12.06 5.78 -8.44
N THR A 450 -11.69 6.18 -7.22
CA THR A 450 -11.19 7.51 -6.86
C THR A 450 -9.65 7.58 -6.86
N PHE A 451 -8.96 6.58 -7.42
CA PHE A 451 -7.50 6.58 -7.44
C PHE A 451 -6.95 7.76 -8.26
N LYS A 452 -6.29 8.69 -7.58
CA LYS A 452 -5.89 10.00 -8.12
C LYS A 452 -5.10 9.94 -9.44
N ASP A 453 -4.21 8.95 -9.59
CA ASP A 453 -3.31 8.86 -10.75
C ASP A 453 -4.06 8.50 -12.04
N THR A 454 -5.33 8.08 -11.89
CA THR A 454 -6.22 7.74 -13.02
C THR A 454 -7.05 8.92 -13.52
N TYR A 455 -6.75 10.14 -13.06
CA TYR A 455 -7.46 11.35 -13.48
C TYR A 455 -6.51 12.49 -13.84
N LYS A 456 -7.02 13.44 -14.61
CA LYS A 456 -6.46 14.76 -14.75
C LYS A 456 -7.23 15.70 -13.83
N TRP A 457 -6.52 16.47 -13.01
CA TRP A 457 -7.08 17.31 -11.97
C TRP A 457 -7.03 18.78 -12.31
N ILE A 458 -8.07 19.53 -11.96
CA ILE A 458 -8.12 20.99 -12.02
C ILE A 458 -8.40 21.55 -10.62
N PRO A 459 -7.75 22.67 -10.24
CA PRO A 459 -8.02 23.33 -8.96
C PRO A 459 -9.36 24.07 -8.98
N VAL A 460 -10.10 24.01 -7.89
CA VAL A 460 -11.39 24.72 -7.74
C VAL A 460 -11.18 26.18 -7.34
N ASP A 461 -10.23 26.47 -6.43
CA ASP A 461 -10.14 27.71 -5.68
C ASP A 461 -8.96 28.61 -6.07
N HIS A 462 -8.33 28.45 -7.23
CA HIS A 462 -7.15 29.22 -7.60
C HIS A 462 -7.37 30.24 -8.69
N LYS A 463 -6.83 31.47 -8.45
CA LYS A 463 -6.82 32.59 -9.41
C LYS A 463 -5.92 32.35 -10.64
N ASP A 464 -5.15 31.27 -10.67
CA ASP A 464 -4.19 30.97 -11.73
C ASP A 464 -4.72 29.84 -12.62
N GLU A 465 -5.61 30.21 -13.54
CA GLU A 465 -6.31 29.30 -14.44
C GLU A 465 -5.42 28.68 -15.54
N SER A 466 -4.16 29.12 -15.67
CA SER A 466 -3.30 28.78 -16.82
C SER A 466 -2.45 27.52 -16.67
N LYS A 467 -2.39 26.92 -15.49
CA LYS A 467 -1.59 25.72 -15.26
C LYS A 467 -2.47 24.51 -15.02
N SER A 468 -2.76 23.75 -16.09
CA SER A 468 -3.15 22.36 -15.94
C SER A 468 -2.03 21.67 -15.14
N LEU A 469 -2.28 21.40 -13.87
CA LEU A 469 -1.32 20.71 -13.03
C LEU A 469 -1.09 19.29 -13.57
N ASN A 470 -0.03 19.13 -14.34
CA ASN A 470 0.76 17.94 -14.12
C ASN A 470 1.18 18.03 -12.65
N LEU A 471 0.65 17.16 -11.79
CA LEU A 471 1.13 17.09 -10.41
C LEU A 471 2.66 16.99 -10.50
N PRO A 472 3.43 17.81 -9.74
CA PRO A 472 4.87 17.77 -9.86
C PRO A 472 5.35 16.34 -9.72
N GLU A 473 6.26 15.92 -10.61
CA GLU A 473 7.00 14.67 -10.47
C GLU A 473 7.56 14.63 -9.05
N GLY A 474 7.01 13.79 -8.20
CA GLY A 474 7.39 13.67 -6.80
C GLY A 474 6.25 13.70 -5.78
N LEU A 475 4.99 13.80 -6.19
CA LEU A 475 3.81 13.50 -5.38
C LEU A 475 3.28 12.08 -5.65
N VAL A 476 4.14 11.18 -6.07
CA VAL A 476 3.83 9.75 -6.24
C VAL A 476 4.38 8.98 -5.05
#